data_5cf6a31b83d8a4f7c487de70e4c88f49
#
_entry.id   5cf6a31b83d8a4f7c487de70e4c88f49
#
_cell.length_a   1.000
_cell.length_b   1.000
_cell.length_c   1.000
_cell.angle_alpha   90.00
_cell.angle_beta   90.00
_cell.angle_gamma   90.00
#
_symmetry.space_group_name_H-M   'P 1'
#
loop_
_entity.id
_entity.type
_entity.pdbx_description
1 polymer ?
#
loop_
_entity_poly.entity_id
_entity_poly.type
_entity_poly.pdbx_seq_one_letter_code
_entity_poly.pdbx_strand_id
1 'polypeptide(L)'
;MDSRHDPSVSGLYHAISFQIAGIAVALLANSANFALILFADTNGHEVALCVPIIATALFTFVWGDATLQSQVANIKDAAVETKNSHAYKFISAQPYNLLRVMNLVLAVALAASQLLILFGG
;
A
#
# COMPACT_ATOMS: atom_id res chain seq x y z
N MET A 1 -3.02 33.65 -8.10
CA MET A 1 -2.53 33.00 -6.87
C MET A 1 -1.49 31.96 -7.23
N ASP A 2 -0.40 31.93 -6.52
CA ASP A 2 0.62 30.91 -6.72
C ASP A 2 0.07 29.54 -6.29
N SER A 3 0.14 28.56 -7.20
CA SER A 3 -0.37 27.20 -6.94
C SER A 3 0.28 26.53 -5.72
N ARG A 4 1.51 26.95 -5.35
CA ARG A 4 2.20 26.41 -4.16
C ARG A 4 1.51 26.76 -2.85
N HIS A 5 0.65 27.78 -2.84
CA HIS A 5 -0.08 28.22 -1.66
C HIS A 5 -1.55 27.81 -1.69
N ASP A 6 -1.98 27.05 -2.70
CA ASP A 6 -3.34 26.52 -2.77
C ASP A 6 -3.52 25.43 -1.71
N PRO A 7 -4.47 25.57 -0.76
CA PRO A 7 -4.70 24.55 0.27
C PRO A 7 -5.05 23.17 -0.30
N SER A 8 -5.71 23.09 -1.45
CA SER A 8 -6.05 21.81 -2.06
C SER A 8 -4.81 21.08 -2.58
N VAL A 9 -3.86 21.81 -3.15
CA VAL A 9 -2.58 21.25 -3.59
C VAL A 9 -1.74 20.82 -2.40
N SER A 10 -1.66 21.64 -1.36
CA SER A 10 -0.95 21.31 -0.13
C SER A 10 -1.52 20.06 0.54
N GLY A 11 -2.85 19.96 0.63
CA GLY A 11 -3.53 18.79 1.18
C GLY A 11 -3.25 17.52 0.37
N LEU A 12 -3.19 17.64 -0.96
CA LEU A 12 -2.88 16.52 -1.83
C LEU A 12 -1.44 16.02 -1.61
N TYR A 13 -0.47 16.91 -1.49
CA TYR A 13 0.92 16.54 -1.18
C TYR A 13 1.02 15.84 0.17
N HIS A 14 0.34 16.33 1.20
CA HIS A 14 0.33 15.69 2.51
C HIS A 14 -0.29 14.28 2.45
N ALA A 15 -1.40 14.13 1.72
CA ALA A 15 -2.05 12.84 1.55
C ALA A 15 -1.13 11.84 0.84
N ILE A 16 -0.47 12.25 -0.23
CA ILE A 16 0.46 11.40 -0.98
C ILE A 16 1.64 10.99 -0.09
N SER A 17 2.21 11.92 0.67
CA SER A 17 3.31 11.63 1.58
C SER A 17 2.89 10.61 2.64
N PHE A 18 1.71 10.76 3.20
CA PHE A 18 1.17 9.83 4.20
C PHE A 18 0.96 8.43 3.59
N GLN A 19 0.44 8.37 2.37
CA GLN A 19 0.22 7.11 1.66
C GLN A 19 1.54 6.39 1.35
N ILE A 20 2.57 7.11 0.93
CA ILE A 20 3.90 6.55 0.70
C ILE A 20 4.49 6.03 2.01
N ALA A 21 4.33 6.76 3.11
CA ALA A 21 4.79 6.32 4.43
C ALA A 21 4.10 5.01 4.84
N GLY A 22 2.80 4.86 4.58
CA GLY A 22 2.08 3.61 4.85
C GLY A 22 2.58 2.44 4.03
N ILE A 23 2.93 2.65 2.77
CA ILE A 23 3.54 1.62 1.93
C ILE A 23 4.89 1.18 2.50
N ALA A 24 5.73 2.14 2.93
CA ALA A 24 7.01 1.84 3.55
C ALA A 24 6.83 1.03 4.84
N VAL A 25 5.85 1.37 5.66
CA VAL A 25 5.53 0.61 6.88
C VAL A 25 5.10 -0.82 6.53
N ALA A 26 4.28 -1.01 5.49
CA ALA A 26 3.87 -2.33 5.04
C ALA A 26 5.06 -3.18 4.60
N LEU A 27 6.00 -2.60 3.85
CA LEU A 27 7.22 -3.29 3.43
C LEU A 27 8.09 -3.68 4.62
N LEU A 28 8.26 -2.78 5.59
CA LEU A 28 9.02 -3.05 6.81
C LEU A 28 8.36 -4.16 7.63
N ALA A 29 7.05 -4.13 7.80
CA ALA A 29 6.32 -5.14 8.55
C ALA A 29 6.42 -6.53 7.90
N ASN A 30 6.25 -6.63 6.58
CA ASN A 30 6.44 -7.89 5.85
C ASN A 30 7.89 -8.39 5.97
N SER A 31 8.87 -7.50 5.84
CA SER A 31 10.29 -7.85 5.99
C SER A 31 10.61 -8.35 7.39
N ALA A 32 10.06 -7.71 8.41
CA ALA A 32 10.23 -8.15 9.80
C ALA A 32 9.62 -9.52 10.05
N ASN A 33 8.42 -9.78 9.49
CA ASN A 33 7.78 -11.10 9.58
C ASN A 33 8.65 -12.18 8.91
N PHE A 34 9.16 -11.94 7.71
CA PHE A 34 10.05 -12.87 7.04
C PHE A 34 11.32 -13.13 7.84
N ALA A 35 11.94 -12.07 8.38
CA ALA A 35 13.15 -12.23 9.21
C ALA A 35 12.87 -13.09 10.43
N LEU A 36 11.74 -12.84 11.11
CA LEU A 36 11.37 -13.60 12.30
C LEU A 36 11.15 -15.08 12.00
N ILE A 37 10.36 -15.40 10.96
CA ILE A 37 10.00 -16.79 10.66
C ILE A 37 11.16 -17.56 10.03
N LEU A 38 12.11 -16.89 9.38
CA LEU A 38 13.27 -17.53 8.75
C LEU A 38 14.41 -17.77 9.74
N PHE A 39 14.59 -16.88 10.72
CA PHE A 39 15.78 -16.90 11.55
C PHE A 39 15.53 -17.20 13.04
N ALA A 40 14.29 -17.03 13.52
CA ALA A 40 13.95 -17.35 14.90
C ALA A 40 13.42 -18.79 15.02
N ASP A 41 13.52 -19.35 16.23
CA ASP A 41 12.85 -20.61 16.54
C ASP A 41 11.36 -20.35 16.79
N THR A 42 10.53 -20.79 15.85
CA THR A 42 9.09 -20.59 15.89
C THR A 42 8.32 -21.82 16.37
N ASN A 43 9.00 -22.87 16.74
CA ASN A 43 8.36 -24.13 17.16
C ASN A 43 7.46 -23.92 18.38
N GLY A 44 6.21 -24.33 18.25
CA GLY A 44 5.20 -24.15 19.27
C GLY A 44 4.52 -22.79 19.28
N HIS A 45 4.93 -21.88 18.38
CA HIS A 45 4.41 -20.51 18.29
C HIS A 45 3.73 -20.21 16.96
N GLU A 46 3.54 -21.24 16.12
CA GLU A 46 3.07 -21.05 14.74
C GLU A 46 1.69 -20.40 14.70
N VAL A 47 0.75 -20.85 15.54
CA VAL A 47 -0.60 -20.30 15.57
C VAL A 47 -0.60 -18.84 16.00
N ALA A 48 0.20 -18.51 17.02
CA ALA A 48 0.32 -17.13 17.50
C ALA A 48 0.92 -16.21 16.43
N LEU A 49 1.88 -16.70 15.65
CA LEU A 49 2.52 -15.92 14.58
C LEU A 49 1.62 -15.73 13.36
N CYS A 50 0.57 -16.51 13.19
CA CYS A 50 -0.45 -16.26 12.18
C CYS A 50 -1.11 -14.89 12.35
N VAL A 51 -1.27 -14.42 13.58
CA VAL A 51 -1.96 -13.15 13.85
C VAL A 51 -1.21 -11.96 13.23
N PRO A 52 0.08 -11.72 13.50
CA PRO A 52 0.79 -10.61 12.85
C PRO A 52 0.92 -10.80 11.34
N ILE A 53 1.03 -12.02 10.85
CA ILE A 53 1.09 -12.28 9.40
C ILE A 53 -0.21 -11.86 8.73
N ILE A 54 -1.35 -12.28 9.27
CA ILE A 54 -2.67 -11.94 8.72
C ILE A 54 -2.95 -10.45 8.88
N ALA A 55 -2.62 -9.87 10.04
CA ALA A 55 -2.80 -8.44 10.27
C ALA A 55 -1.98 -7.60 9.29
N THR A 56 -0.73 -7.99 9.04
CA THR A 56 0.14 -7.31 8.07
C THR A 56 -0.41 -7.44 6.66
N ALA A 57 -0.94 -8.61 6.30
CA ALA A 57 -1.55 -8.82 4.98
C ALA A 57 -2.78 -7.94 4.78
N LEU A 58 -3.64 -7.87 5.79
CA LEU A 58 -4.83 -7.00 5.75
C LEU A 58 -4.44 -5.53 5.65
N PHE A 59 -3.46 -5.10 6.44
CA PHE A 59 -2.95 -3.73 6.36
C PHE A 59 -2.39 -3.42 4.97
N THR A 60 -1.57 -4.31 4.43
CA THR A 60 -0.96 -4.15 3.10
C THR A 60 -2.04 -4.01 2.02
N PHE A 61 -3.03 -4.89 2.03
CA PHE A 61 -4.12 -4.85 1.06
C PHE A 61 -4.98 -3.60 1.22
N VAL A 62 -5.47 -3.35 2.43
CA VAL A 62 -6.40 -2.24 2.69
C VAL A 62 -5.73 -0.90 2.42
N TRP A 63 -4.50 -0.71 2.89
CA TRP A 63 -3.79 0.55 2.69
C TRP A 63 -3.50 0.79 1.21
N GLY A 64 -2.99 -0.23 0.50
CA GLY A 64 -2.69 -0.10 -0.93
C GLY A 64 -3.94 0.16 -1.76
N ASP A 65 -5.03 -0.56 -1.49
CA ASP A 65 -6.29 -0.36 -2.21
C ASP A 65 -6.88 1.01 -1.93
N ALA A 66 -6.87 1.46 -0.68
CA ALA A 66 -7.35 2.80 -0.30
C ALA A 66 -6.52 3.89 -0.96
N THR A 67 -5.20 3.71 -1.05
CA THR A 67 -4.32 4.64 -1.75
C THR A 67 -4.71 4.78 -3.23
N LEU A 68 -4.94 3.66 -3.91
CA LEU A 68 -5.34 3.67 -5.32
C LEU A 68 -6.72 4.30 -5.51
N GLN A 69 -7.67 4.01 -4.62
CA GLN A 69 -8.99 4.63 -4.67
C GLN A 69 -8.93 6.13 -4.42
N SER A 70 -8.07 6.59 -3.50
CA SER A 70 -7.84 8.02 -3.28
C SER A 70 -7.34 8.72 -4.54
N GLN A 71 -6.42 8.09 -5.27
CA GLN A 71 -5.92 8.66 -6.53
C GLN A 71 -7.03 8.78 -7.56
N VAL A 72 -7.88 7.78 -7.69
CA VAL A 72 -9.03 7.83 -8.60
C VAL A 72 -9.98 8.97 -8.22
N ALA A 73 -10.26 9.14 -6.92
CA ALA A 73 -11.11 10.23 -6.43
C ALA A 73 -10.50 11.60 -6.75
N ASN A 74 -9.20 11.76 -6.51
CA ASN A 74 -8.48 13.00 -6.81
C ASN A 74 -8.54 13.33 -8.29
N ILE A 75 -8.45 12.34 -9.16
CA ILE A 75 -8.56 12.53 -10.60
C ILE A 75 -9.94 13.06 -10.97
N LYS A 76 -11.00 12.48 -10.38
CA LYS A 76 -12.37 12.90 -10.66
C LYS A 76 -12.67 14.32 -10.18
N ASP A 77 -12.06 14.73 -9.08
CA ASP A 77 -12.31 16.02 -8.44
C ASP A 77 -11.34 17.12 -8.91
N ALA A 78 -10.41 16.82 -9.80
CA ALA A 78 -9.40 17.76 -10.23
C ALA A 78 -10.01 18.98 -10.94
N ALA A 79 -9.47 20.17 -10.63
CA ALA A 79 -9.85 21.41 -11.30
C ALA A 79 -9.39 21.41 -12.76
N VAL A 80 -10.03 22.24 -13.58
CA VAL A 80 -9.74 22.32 -15.02
C VAL A 80 -8.27 22.65 -15.28
N GLU A 81 -7.70 23.61 -14.52
CA GLU A 81 -6.29 23.97 -14.63
C GLU A 81 -5.36 22.79 -14.32
N THR A 82 -5.70 22.00 -13.31
CA THR A 82 -4.95 20.81 -12.93
C THR A 82 -4.98 19.76 -14.05
N LYS A 83 -6.13 19.61 -14.74
CA LYS A 83 -6.28 18.63 -15.82
C LYS A 83 -5.37 18.90 -17.01
N ASN A 84 -4.86 20.12 -17.15
CA ASN A 84 -3.93 20.48 -18.20
C ASN A 84 -2.45 20.21 -17.83
N SER A 85 -2.19 19.84 -16.59
CA SER A 85 -0.82 19.56 -16.14
C SER A 85 -0.31 18.20 -16.64
N HIS A 86 1.00 18.10 -16.83
CA HIS A 86 1.65 16.82 -17.18
C HIS A 86 1.48 15.77 -16.08
N ALA A 87 1.55 16.20 -14.82
CA ALA A 87 1.36 15.31 -13.68
C ALA A 87 -0.02 14.67 -13.69
N TYR A 88 -1.07 15.46 -13.94
CA TYR A 88 -2.42 14.93 -14.03
C TYR A 88 -2.56 13.94 -15.19
N LYS A 89 -2.02 14.27 -16.36
CA LYS A 89 -2.10 13.40 -17.54
C LYS A 89 -1.42 12.06 -17.28
N PHE A 90 -0.28 12.07 -16.62
CA PHE A 90 0.43 10.85 -16.24
C PHE A 90 -0.39 10.03 -15.23
N ILE A 91 -0.87 10.65 -14.15
CA ILE A 91 -1.61 9.97 -13.08
C ILE A 91 -2.93 9.42 -13.60
N SER A 92 -3.67 10.19 -14.42
CA SER A 92 -4.96 9.77 -14.94
C SER A 92 -4.88 8.64 -15.97
N ALA A 93 -3.71 8.45 -16.58
CA ALA A 93 -3.48 7.40 -17.56
C ALA A 93 -3.14 6.05 -16.93
N GLN A 94 -2.95 5.97 -15.61
CA GLN A 94 -2.57 4.73 -14.95
C GLN A 94 -3.72 3.71 -14.93
N PRO A 95 -3.41 2.41 -15.11
CA PRO A 95 -4.45 1.37 -15.12
C PRO A 95 -4.84 0.99 -13.67
N TYR A 96 -5.65 1.80 -13.00
CA TYR A 96 -5.96 1.64 -11.57
C TYR A 96 -6.63 0.31 -11.24
N ASN A 97 -7.52 -0.18 -12.11
CA ASN A 97 -8.17 -1.48 -11.86
C ASN A 97 -7.14 -2.61 -11.86
N LEU A 98 -6.20 -2.58 -12.80
CA LEU A 98 -5.11 -3.55 -12.85
C LEU A 98 -4.21 -3.43 -11.61
N LEU A 99 -3.87 -2.20 -11.22
CA LEU A 99 -3.03 -1.96 -10.03
C LEU A 99 -3.70 -2.47 -8.75
N ARG A 100 -5.00 -2.32 -8.64
CA ARG A 100 -5.74 -2.85 -7.48
C ARG A 100 -5.71 -4.38 -7.43
N VAL A 101 -5.87 -5.03 -8.57
CA VAL A 101 -5.75 -6.50 -8.66
C VAL A 101 -4.33 -6.95 -8.32
N MET A 102 -3.32 -6.27 -8.83
CA MET A 102 -1.93 -6.57 -8.52
C MET A 102 -1.63 -6.39 -7.04
N ASN A 103 -2.19 -5.37 -6.41
CA ASN A 103 -2.06 -5.14 -4.97
C ASN A 103 -2.65 -6.30 -4.16
N LEU A 104 -3.83 -6.76 -4.53
CA LEU A 104 -4.46 -7.93 -3.89
C LEU A 104 -3.59 -9.19 -4.06
N VAL A 105 -3.15 -9.45 -5.27
CA VAL A 105 -2.31 -10.63 -5.56
C VAL A 105 -1.01 -10.57 -4.76
N LEU A 106 -0.37 -9.41 -4.69
CA LEU A 106 0.86 -9.23 -3.92
C LEU A 106 0.62 -9.47 -2.43
N ALA A 107 -0.43 -8.92 -1.86
CA ALA A 107 -0.76 -9.10 -0.44
C ALA A 107 -1.00 -10.58 -0.11
N VAL A 108 -1.76 -11.27 -0.97
CA VAL A 108 -2.03 -12.71 -0.81
C VAL A 108 -0.75 -13.53 -0.95
N ALA A 109 0.09 -13.20 -1.93
CA ALA A 109 1.36 -13.91 -2.15
C ALA A 109 2.30 -13.75 -0.96
N LEU A 110 2.40 -12.54 -0.40
CA LEU A 110 3.24 -12.29 0.78
C LEU A 110 2.73 -13.07 1.99
N ALA A 111 1.43 -13.05 2.23
CA ALA A 111 0.82 -13.80 3.35
C ALA A 111 1.00 -15.31 3.17
N ALA A 112 0.72 -15.82 1.98
CA ALA A 112 0.85 -17.25 1.68
C ALA A 112 2.29 -17.72 1.84
N SER A 113 3.25 -16.95 1.34
CA SER A 113 4.68 -17.28 1.48
C SER A 113 5.10 -17.35 2.93
N GLN A 114 4.67 -16.39 3.76
CA GLN A 114 4.99 -16.37 5.19
C GLN A 114 4.36 -17.58 5.90
N LEU A 115 3.10 -17.88 5.62
CA LEU A 115 2.42 -19.02 6.25
C LEU A 115 3.04 -20.36 5.81
N LEU A 116 3.41 -20.50 4.55
CA LEU A 116 4.06 -21.70 4.07
C LEU A 116 5.41 -21.94 4.74
N ILE A 117 6.21 -20.90 4.93
CA ILE A 117 7.48 -21.00 5.63
C ILE A 117 7.24 -21.36 7.10
N LEU A 118 6.27 -20.70 7.73
CA LEU A 118 5.98 -20.89 9.15
C LEU A 118 5.56 -22.32 9.47
N PHE A 119 4.69 -22.92 8.65
CA PHE A 119 4.15 -24.26 8.87
C PHE A 119 4.89 -25.36 8.13
N GLY A 120 5.59 -25.03 7.05
CA GLY A 120 6.28 -26.01 6.21
C GLY A 120 7.72 -26.28 6.58
N GLY A 121 8.24 -25.44 7.43
CA GLY A 121 9.62 -25.54 7.82
C GLY A 121 9.83 -26.08 9.19
#